data_0a99c96378262f61206ce2a4b2d2f6f9
#
_entry.id   0a99c96378262f61206ce2a4b2d2f6f9
#
_cell.length_a   1.000
_cell.length_b   1.000
_cell.length_c   1.000
_cell.angle_alpha   90.00
_cell.angle_beta   90.00
_cell.angle_gamma   90.00
#
_symmetry.space_group_name_H-M   'P 1'
#
loop_
_entity.id
_entity.type
_entity.pdbx_description
1 polymer ?
#
loop_
_entity_poly.entity_id
_entity_poly.type
_entity_poly.pdbx_seq_one_letter_code
_entity_poly.pdbx_strand_id
1 'polypeptide(L)'
;TQGVSSAASDVYKRQVGSGHCNKILQPVLDCMQTMPAFVYLIPAVLFFGLGTVPGAFATIIFALPPVARLTALGLRQVPKNVEEAARSFGATPVQLLFKVELPLALPTILAGVNQTIMMSLSMVVVAAMISAGGLGEVVLKGITQMKIGMGFEGGIAVVILAIVLDRITQGMARKKQKE
;
A
#
# COMPACT_ATOMS: atom_id res chain seq x y z
N THR A 1 34.98 -23.26 1.02
CA THR A 1 33.66 -23.47 1.64
C THR A 1 32.77 -22.23 1.60
N GLN A 2 33.35 -20.99 1.60
CA GLN A 2 32.58 -19.75 1.50
C GLN A 2 31.88 -19.54 0.16
N GLY A 3 32.44 -19.99 -0.95
CA GLY A 3 31.86 -19.83 -2.29
C GLY A 3 30.56 -20.63 -2.51
N VAL A 4 30.44 -21.78 -1.86
CA VAL A 4 29.26 -22.67 -2.01
C VAL A 4 28.06 -22.13 -1.22
N SER A 5 28.30 -21.50 -0.04
CA SER A 5 27.25 -20.89 0.77
C SER A 5 26.69 -19.61 0.13
N SER A 6 27.57 -18.81 -0.50
CA SER A 6 27.16 -17.62 -1.27
C SER A 6 26.31 -17.99 -2.49
N ALA A 7 26.74 -18.99 -3.25
CA ALA A 7 26.00 -19.47 -4.41
C ALA A 7 24.64 -20.06 -4.03
N ALA A 8 24.56 -20.81 -2.93
CA ALA A 8 23.29 -21.34 -2.41
C ALA A 8 22.36 -20.22 -1.91
N SER A 9 22.91 -19.18 -1.27
CA SER A 9 22.16 -17.98 -0.84
C SER A 9 21.63 -17.19 -2.05
N ASP A 10 22.45 -17.01 -3.09
CA ASP A 10 22.05 -16.31 -4.32
C ASP A 10 21.01 -17.11 -5.12
N VAL A 11 21.11 -18.43 -5.13
CA VAL A 11 20.12 -19.32 -5.74
C VAL A 11 18.80 -19.28 -4.94
N TYR A 12 18.87 -19.25 -3.62
CA TYR A 12 17.68 -19.15 -2.77
C TYR A 12 17.01 -17.76 -2.85
N LYS A 13 17.79 -16.67 -2.89
CA LYS A 13 17.27 -15.32 -3.19
C LYS A 13 16.67 -15.20 -4.59
N ARG A 14 17.23 -15.92 -5.56
CA ARG A 14 16.62 -16.06 -6.89
C ARG A 14 15.34 -16.90 -6.88
N GLN A 15 15.20 -17.86 -5.99
CA GLN A 15 13.99 -18.70 -5.87
C GLN A 15 12.89 -18.10 -4.99
N VAL A 16 13.20 -17.40 -3.91
CA VAL A 16 12.23 -16.81 -2.96
C VAL A 16 12.00 -15.32 -3.26
N GLY A 17 13.00 -14.58 -3.73
CA GLY A 17 12.85 -13.26 -4.32
C GLY A 17 12.66 -13.31 -5.83
N SER A 18 12.29 -14.46 -6.29
CA SER A 18 12.24 -15.02 -7.62
C SER A 18 12.09 -14.00 -8.75
N GLY A 19 13.02 -14.07 -9.62
CA GLY A 19 13.01 -13.29 -10.84
C GLY A 19 11.76 -13.41 -11.71
N HIS A 20 10.91 -14.43 -11.55
CA HIS A 20 9.71 -14.59 -12.36
C HIS A 20 8.48 -13.91 -11.78
N CYS A 21 8.13 -14.14 -10.51
CA CYS A 21 7.00 -13.43 -9.88
C CYS A 21 7.22 -11.91 -9.85
N ASN A 22 8.43 -11.48 -9.59
CA ASN A 22 8.74 -10.07 -9.49
C ASN A 22 8.85 -9.36 -10.85
N LYS A 23 9.30 -10.07 -11.90
CA LYS A 23 9.30 -9.58 -13.28
C LYS A 23 7.90 -9.40 -13.85
N ILE A 24 6.93 -10.15 -13.37
CA ILE A 24 5.52 -10.04 -13.77
C ILE A 24 4.77 -9.09 -12.84
N LEU A 25 5.01 -9.18 -11.52
CA LEU A 25 4.30 -8.39 -10.54
C LEU A 25 4.62 -6.89 -10.64
N GLN A 26 5.87 -6.51 -10.87
CA GLN A 26 6.25 -5.10 -11.00
C GLN A 26 5.55 -4.40 -12.16
N PRO A 27 5.60 -4.89 -13.43
CA PRO A 27 4.90 -4.21 -14.50
C PRO A 27 3.37 -4.21 -14.32
N VAL A 28 2.79 -5.22 -13.67
CA VAL A 28 1.36 -5.21 -13.32
C VAL A 28 1.05 -4.11 -12.31
N LEU A 29 1.84 -3.99 -11.24
CA LEU A 29 1.67 -2.93 -10.24
C LEU A 29 1.92 -1.53 -10.85
N ASP A 30 2.89 -1.40 -11.76
CA ASP A 30 3.17 -0.15 -12.47
C ASP A 30 2.01 0.22 -13.40
N CYS A 31 1.46 -0.74 -14.13
CA CYS A 31 0.26 -0.56 -14.94
C CYS A 31 -0.92 -0.11 -14.07
N MET A 32 -1.14 -0.77 -12.93
CA MET A 32 -2.20 -0.38 -11.99
C MET A 32 -2.03 1.04 -11.46
N GLN A 33 -0.82 1.51 -11.20
CA GLN A 33 -0.58 2.88 -10.73
C GLN A 33 -0.75 3.96 -11.81
N THR A 34 -0.57 3.60 -13.08
CA THR A 34 -0.73 4.55 -14.20
C THR A 34 -2.18 4.68 -14.66
N MET A 35 -3.04 3.72 -14.31
CA MET A 35 -4.44 3.74 -14.74
C MET A 35 -5.25 4.76 -13.91
N PRO A 36 -6.09 5.59 -14.57
CA PRO A 36 -6.99 6.50 -13.86
C PRO A 36 -7.96 5.75 -12.93
N ALA A 37 -8.32 6.37 -11.81
CA ALA A 37 -9.22 5.80 -10.80
C ALA A 37 -10.57 5.29 -11.38
N PHE A 38 -11.08 5.96 -12.41
CA PHE A 38 -12.33 5.57 -13.08
C PHE A 38 -12.27 4.20 -13.76
N VAL A 39 -11.08 3.75 -14.19
CA VAL A 39 -10.91 2.45 -14.85
C VAL A 39 -11.23 1.29 -13.89
N TYR A 40 -11.00 1.49 -12.59
CA TYR A 40 -11.37 0.51 -11.56
C TYR A 40 -12.84 0.60 -11.17
N LEU A 41 -13.40 1.80 -11.27
CA LEU A 41 -14.77 2.07 -10.85
C LEU A 41 -15.80 1.46 -11.81
N ILE A 42 -15.54 1.54 -13.13
CA ILE A 42 -16.46 1.06 -14.16
C ILE A 42 -16.76 -0.45 -14.02
N PRO A 43 -15.77 -1.36 -13.98
CA PRO A 43 -16.04 -2.77 -13.77
C PRO A 43 -16.73 -3.06 -12.43
N ALA A 44 -16.33 -2.36 -11.35
CA ALA A 44 -16.95 -2.55 -10.04
C ALA A 44 -18.44 -2.20 -10.07
N VAL A 45 -18.83 -1.12 -10.75
CA VAL A 45 -20.23 -0.73 -10.92
C VAL A 45 -21.00 -1.73 -11.78
N LEU A 46 -20.39 -2.28 -12.83
CA LEU A 46 -21.04 -3.28 -13.69
C LEU A 46 -21.36 -4.57 -12.92
N PHE A 47 -20.50 -4.98 -11.97
CA PHE A 47 -20.73 -6.21 -11.18
C PHE A 47 -21.62 -5.99 -9.96
N PHE A 48 -21.50 -4.87 -9.27
CA PHE A 48 -22.14 -4.62 -7.96
C PHE A 48 -23.23 -3.56 -7.99
N GLY A 49 -23.48 -2.91 -9.14
CA GLY A 49 -24.39 -1.77 -9.24
C GLY A 49 -23.79 -0.48 -8.69
N LEU A 50 -24.61 0.53 -8.43
CA LEU A 50 -24.21 1.80 -7.84
C LEU A 50 -24.25 1.69 -6.30
N GLY A 51 -23.34 2.38 -5.61
CA GLY A 51 -23.36 2.47 -4.15
C GLY A 51 -22.01 2.30 -3.48
N THR A 52 -22.02 2.04 -2.17
CA THR A 52 -20.82 1.95 -1.32
C THR A 52 -19.95 0.73 -1.64
N VAL A 53 -20.56 -0.41 -1.99
CA VAL A 53 -19.84 -1.67 -2.23
C VAL A 53 -18.87 -1.55 -3.41
N PRO A 54 -19.29 -1.13 -4.63
CA PRO A 54 -18.36 -0.97 -5.74
C PRO A 54 -17.31 0.12 -5.47
N GLY A 55 -17.69 1.20 -4.75
CA GLY A 55 -16.74 2.24 -4.34
C GLY A 55 -15.62 1.70 -3.44
N ALA A 56 -15.97 0.90 -2.43
CA ALA A 56 -15.01 0.26 -1.53
C ALA A 56 -14.12 -0.73 -2.30
N PHE A 57 -14.70 -1.57 -3.15
CA PHE A 57 -13.96 -2.57 -3.93
C PHE A 57 -12.96 -1.91 -4.88
N ALA A 58 -13.37 -0.89 -5.63
CA ALA A 58 -12.49 -0.13 -6.51
C ALA A 58 -11.38 0.58 -5.73
N THR A 59 -11.69 1.13 -4.55
CA THR A 59 -10.70 1.79 -3.68
C THR A 59 -9.64 0.82 -3.19
N ILE A 60 -10.02 -0.39 -2.77
CA ILE A 60 -9.06 -1.42 -2.32
C ILE A 60 -8.09 -1.78 -3.45
N ILE A 61 -8.60 -2.06 -4.65
CA ILE A 61 -7.77 -2.43 -5.79
C ILE A 61 -6.85 -1.27 -6.19
N PHE A 62 -7.37 -0.04 -6.24
CA PHE A 62 -6.62 1.16 -6.59
C PHE A 62 -5.50 1.49 -5.60
N ALA A 63 -5.74 1.26 -4.29
CA ALA A 63 -4.81 1.62 -3.23
C ALA A 63 -3.81 0.49 -2.86
N LEU A 64 -3.96 -0.71 -3.42
CA LEU A 64 -3.10 -1.87 -3.12
C LEU A 64 -1.65 -1.75 -3.64
N PRO A 65 -1.36 -1.19 -4.83
CA PRO A 65 -0.01 -1.17 -5.40
C PRO A 65 1.07 -0.54 -4.52
N PRO A 66 0.88 0.61 -3.83
CA PRO A 66 1.92 1.22 -3.00
C PRO A 66 2.38 0.31 -1.86
N VAL A 67 1.45 -0.31 -1.12
CA VAL A 67 1.83 -1.19 0.00
C VAL A 67 2.56 -2.43 -0.50
N ALA A 68 2.12 -3.03 -1.60
CA ALA A 68 2.77 -4.19 -2.19
C ALA A 68 4.20 -3.84 -2.66
N ARG A 69 4.37 -2.70 -3.35
CA ARG A 69 5.67 -2.24 -3.85
C ARG A 69 6.64 -1.89 -2.72
N LEU A 70 6.20 -1.11 -1.73
CA LEU A 70 7.05 -0.70 -0.62
C LEU A 70 7.36 -1.85 0.33
N THR A 71 6.48 -2.83 0.48
CA THR A 71 6.78 -4.07 1.20
C THR A 71 7.90 -4.86 0.49
N ALA A 72 7.78 -5.06 -0.83
CA ALA A 72 8.82 -5.74 -1.61
C ALA A 72 10.15 -4.98 -1.58
N LEU A 73 10.12 -3.64 -1.64
CA LEU A 73 11.30 -2.80 -1.55
C LEU A 73 11.95 -2.90 -0.16
N GLY A 74 11.17 -2.80 0.91
CA GLY A 74 11.65 -2.89 2.30
C GLY A 74 12.37 -4.20 2.59
N LEU A 75 11.80 -5.32 2.14
CA LEU A 75 12.44 -6.63 2.27
C LEU A 75 13.76 -6.74 1.47
N ARG A 76 13.85 -6.08 0.32
CA ARG A 76 15.09 -6.06 -0.49
C ARG A 76 16.19 -5.17 0.08
N GLN A 77 15.83 -4.16 0.85
CA GLN A 77 16.78 -3.21 1.47
C GLN A 77 17.44 -3.78 2.72
N VAL A 78 17.02 -4.94 3.22
CA VAL A 78 17.66 -5.60 4.35
C VAL A 78 19.14 -5.90 3.99
N PRO A 79 20.11 -5.47 4.82
CA PRO A 79 21.52 -5.68 4.57
C PRO A 79 21.88 -7.17 4.54
N LYS A 80 22.63 -7.60 3.53
CA LYS A 80 23.03 -9.00 3.34
C LYS A 80 23.84 -9.56 4.52
N ASN A 81 24.69 -8.72 5.12
CA ASN A 81 25.50 -9.09 6.28
C ASN A 81 24.65 -9.52 7.47
N VAL A 82 23.49 -8.89 7.68
CA VAL A 82 22.57 -9.26 8.76
C VAL A 82 21.88 -10.59 8.45
N GLU A 83 21.50 -10.81 7.20
CA GLU A 83 20.94 -12.07 6.74
C GLU A 83 21.95 -13.23 6.88
N GLU A 84 23.22 -13.02 6.46
CA GLU A 84 24.28 -14.00 6.56
C GLU A 84 24.63 -14.33 8.02
N ALA A 85 24.67 -13.32 8.90
CA ALA A 85 24.86 -13.52 10.31
C ALA A 85 23.74 -14.38 10.93
N ALA A 86 22.48 -14.05 10.65
CA ALA A 86 21.35 -14.82 11.17
C ALA A 86 21.38 -16.29 10.68
N ARG A 87 21.77 -16.52 9.43
CA ARG A 87 21.96 -17.90 8.90
C ARG A 87 23.11 -18.63 9.54
N SER A 88 24.20 -17.94 9.87
CA SER A 88 25.35 -18.52 10.58
C SER A 88 24.97 -18.97 12.00
N PHE A 89 23.98 -18.32 12.62
CA PHE A 89 23.37 -18.74 13.89
C PHE A 89 22.32 -19.84 13.74
N GLY A 90 22.15 -20.42 12.54
CA GLY A 90 21.22 -21.54 12.31
C GLY A 90 19.76 -21.14 12.15
N ALA A 91 19.46 -19.86 11.83
CA ALA A 91 18.09 -19.41 11.60
C ALA A 91 17.47 -20.12 10.39
N THR A 92 16.28 -20.68 10.55
CA THR A 92 15.50 -21.22 9.44
C THR A 92 14.98 -20.08 8.55
N PRO A 93 14.63 -20.33 7.26
CA PRO A 93 14.13 -19.30 6.36
C PRO A 93 12.91 -18.54 6.90
N VAL A 94 12.02 -19.23 7.59
CA VAL A 94 10.85 -18.64 8.24
C VAL A 94 11.25 -17.74 9.41
N GLN A 95 12.19 -18.18 10.22
CA GLN A 95 12.72 -17.36 11.32
C GLN A 95 13.46 -16.14 10.81
N LEU A 96 14.21 -16.27 9.72
CA LEU A 96 14.88 -15.16 9.05
C LEU A 96 13.87 -14.10 8.59
N LEU A 97 12.82 -14.53 7.89
CA LEU A 97 11.78 -13.61 7.41
C LEU A 97 11.08 -12.87 8.57
N PHE A 98 10.56 -13.60 9.57
CA PHE A 98 9.73 -13.00 10.61
C PHE A 98 10.53 -12.32 11.74
N LYS A 99 11.73 -12.79 12.07
CA LYS A 99 12.53 -12.25 13.16
C LYS A 99 13.58 -11.23 12.75
N VAL A 100 13.98 -11.20 11.47
CA VAL A 100 15.06 -10.35 10.97
C VAL A 100 14.58 -9.43 9.86
N GLU A 101 14.12 -10.00 8.74
CA GLU A 101 13.80 -9.20 7.55
C GLU A 101 12.57 -8.32 7.77
N LEU A 102 11.48 -8.87 8.30
CA LEU A 102 10.22 -8.16 8.49
C LEU A 102 10.35 -7.00 9.50
N PRO A 103 11.00 -7.14 10.67
CA PRO A 103 11.23 -6.02 11.59
C PRO A 103 12.09 -4.91 10.98
N LEU A 104 13.14 -5.26 10.22
CA LEU A 104 14.00 -4.30 9.55
C LEU A 104 13.29 -3.60 8.37
N ALA A 105 12.42 -4.30 7.65
CA ALA A 105 11.62 -3.74 6.56
C ALA A 105 10.43 -2.91 7.04
N LEU A 106 10.05 -3.01 8.31
CA LEU A 106 8.83 -2.43 8.87
C LEU A 106 8.68 -0.92 8.61
N PRO A 107 9.72 -0.06 8.74
CA PRO A 107 9.60 1.37 8.43
C PRO A 107 9.17 1.63 6.99
N THR A 108 9.72 0.88 6.04
CA THR A 108 9.38 0.99 4.61
C THR A 108 7.97 0.45 4.33
N ILE A 109 7.56 -0.63 5.00
CA ILE A 109 6.20 -1.18 4.91
C ILE A 109 5.18 -0.17 5.43
N LEU A 110 5.46 0.47 6.57
CA LEU A 110 4.56 1.48 7.15
C LEU A 110 4.47 2.74 6.28
N ALA A 111 5.54 3.11 5.58
CA ALA A 111 5.47 4.15 4.56
C ALA A 111 4.53 3.75 3.41
N GLY A 112 4.55 2.48 3.00
CA GLY A 112 3.61 1.92 2.03
C GLY A 112 2.16 1.97 2.49
N VAL A 113 1.91 1.59 3.73
CA VAL A 113 0.57 1.69 4.35
C VAL A 113 0.08 3.12 4.38
N ASN A 114 0.94 4.06 4.77
CA ASN A 114 0.58 5.48 4.79
C ASN A 114 0.21 6.00 3.40
N GLN A 115 1.00 5.67 2.38
CA GLN A 115 0.71 6.04 0.99
C GLN A 115 -0.60 5.42 0.50
N THR A 116 -0.89 4.17 0.87
CA THR A 116 -2.15 3.49 0.57
C THR A 116 -3.34 4.22 1.18
N ILE A 117 -3.25 4.67 2.43
CA ILE A 117 -4.29 5.46 3.10
C ILE A 117 -4.55 6.76 2.34
N MET A 118 -3.50 7.48 1.95
CA MET A 118 -3.62 8.73 1.19
C MET A 118 -4.29 8.53 -0.18
N MET A 119 -3.94 7.46 -0.89
CA MET A 119 -4.58 7.11 -2.16
C MET A 119 -6.04 6.70 -1.96
N SER A 120 -6.36 5.98 -0.89
CA SER A 120 -7.75 5.62 -0.56
C SER A 120 -8.60 6.85 -0.28
N LEU A 121 -8.06 7.85 0.42
CA LEU A 121 -8.78 9.10 0.68
C LEU A 121 -9.01 9.93 -0.59
N SER A 122 -8.05 9.93 -1.51
CA SER A 122 -8.24 10.57 -2.83
C SER A 122 -9.39 9.91 -3.62
N MET A 123 -9.58 8.61 -3.44
CA MET A 123 -10.66 7.86 -4.10
C MET A 123 -12.05 8.15 -3.51
N VAL A 124 -12.15 8.66 -2.27
CA VAL A 124 -13.44 8.93 -1.60
C VAL A 124 -14.32 9.88 -2.42
N VAL A 125 -13.73 10.94 -2.99
CA VAL A 125 -14.47 11.91 -3.82
C VAL A 125 -14.89 11.29 -5.15
N VAL A 126 -14.03 10.48 -5.75
CA VAL A 126 -14.34 9.79 -7.02
C VAL A 126 -15.44 8.74 -6.81
N ALA A 127 -15.37 7.97 -5.72
CA ALA A 127 -16.40 6.99 -5.35
C ALA A 127 -17.77 7.64 -5.08
N ALA A 128 -17.78 8.88 -4.62
CA ALA A 128 -19.03 9.63 -4.43
C ALA A 128 -19.83 9.83 -5.74
N MET A 129 -19.16 9.85 -6.88
CA MET A 129 -19.81 9.96 -8.20
C MET A 129 -20.69 8.75 -8.54
N ILE A 130 -20.47 7.62 -7.88
CA ILE A 130 -21.28 6.40 -8.01
C ILE A 130 -22.22 6.18 -6.81
N SER A 131 -22.55 7.24 -6.11
CA SER A 131 -23.43 7.21 -4.93
C SER A 131 -22.87 6.36 -3.77
N ALA A 132 -21.54 6.36 -3.58
CA ALA A 132 -20.91 5.67 -2.46
C ALA A 132 -21.17 6.33 -1.10
N GLY A 133 -21.69 7.57 -1.08
CA GLY A 133 -22.00 8.30 0.14
C GLY A 133 -20.78 8.91 0.86
N GLY A 134 -20.98 9.28 2.12
CA GLY A 134 -19.90 9.78 2.98
C GLY A 134 -19.45 11.21 2.68
N LEU A 135 -18.24 11.58 3.17
CA LEU A 135 -17.70 12.94 3.03
C LEU A 135 -17.48 13.34 1.56
N GLY A 136 -17.16 12.38 0.70
CA GLY A 136 -17.00 12.63 -0.73
C GLY A 136 -18.29 13.12 -1.39
N GLU A 137 -19.44 12.64 -0.95
CA GLU A 137 -20.75 13.08 -1.45
C GLU A 137 -21.03 14.54 -1.09
N VAL A 138 -20.63 15.00 0.09
CA VAL A 138 -20.76 16.39 0.51
C VAL A 138 -19.94 17.30 -0.40
N VAL A 139 -18.71 16.92 -0.69
CA VAL A 139 -17.83 17.63 -1.64
C VAL A 139 -18.46 17.66 -3.04
N LEU A 140 -18.90 16.51 -3.53
CA LEU A 140 -19.52 16.40 -4.86
C LEU A 140 -20.80 17.24 -4.97
N LYS A 141 -21.67 17.20 -3.96
CA LYS A 141 -22.89 18.04 -3.90
C LYS A 141 -22.54 19.53 -3.88
N GLY A 142 -21.51 19.91 -3.13
CA GLY A 142 -21.01 21.28 -3.11
C GLY A 142 -20.62 21.78 -4.50
N ILE A 143 -19.92 20.94 -5.28
CA ILE A 143 -19.50 21.24 -6.63
C ILE A 143 -20.69 21.27 -7.61
N THR A 144 -21.50 20.22 -7.61
CA THR A 144 -22.61 20.06 -8.58
C THR A 144 -23.75 21.04 -8.36
N GLN A 145 -23.99 21.45 -7.11
CA GLN A 145 -25.05 22.41 -6.74
C GLN A 145 -24.53 23.86 -6.67
N MET A 146 -23.26 24.12 -7.04
CA MET A 146 -22.64 25.44 -6.92
C MET A 146 -22.65 26.02 -5.51
N LYS A 147 -22.75 25.16 -4.47
CA LYS A 147 -22.74 25.55 -3.04
C LYS A 147 -21.33 25.53 -2.53
N ILE A 148 -20.57 26.62 -2.74
CA ILE A 148 -19.15 26.73 -2.42
C ILE A 148 -18.89 26.42 -0.93
N GLY A 149 -19.74 26.91 -0.01
CA GLY A 149 -19.59 26.66 1.43
C GLY A 149 -19.63 25.18 1.77
N MET A 150 -20.63 24.43 1.27
CA MET A 150 -20.77 23.00 1.50
C MET A 150 -19.59 22.20 0.92
N GLY A 151 -19.12 22.55 -0.29
CA GLY A 151 -17.96 21.92 -0.90
C GLY A 151 -16.67 22.15 -0.10
N PHE A 152 -16.51 23.36 0.44
CA PHE A 152 -15.38 23.75 1.28
C PHE A 152 -15.39 23.02 2.63
N GLU A 153 -16.54 22.95 3.31
CA GLU A 153 -16.71 22.18 4.56
C GLU A 153 -16.38 20.71 4.37
N GLY A 154 -16.92 20.07 3.33
CA GLY A 154 -16.60 18.69 2.99
C GLY A 154 -15.13 18.47 2.67
N GLY A 155 -14.51 19.38 1.92
CA GLY A 155 -13.10 19.35 1.59
C GLY A 155 -12.20 19.44 2.83
N ILE A 156 -12.47 20.38 3.72
CA ILE A 156 -11.74 20.51 5.01
C ILE A 156 -11.90 19.25 5.85
N ALA A 157 -13.10 18.69 5.94
CA ALA A 157 -13.32 17.47 6.70
C ALA A 157 -12.50 16.30 6.18
N VAL A 158 -12.39 16.13 4.86
CA VAL A 158 -11.52 15.09 4.24
C VAL A 158 -10.05 15.36 4.57
N VAL A 159 -9.58 16.62 4.50
CA VAL A 159 -8.19 16.98 4.81
C VAL A 159 -7.87 16.69 6.27
N ILE A 160 -8.75 17.09 7.20
CA ILE A 160 -8.55 16.81 8.64
C ILE A 160 -8.48 15.31 8.89
N LEU A 161 -9.38 14.54 8.29
CA LEU A 161 -9.36 13.07 8.39
C LEU A 161 -8.05 12.49 7.85
N ALA A 162 -7.55 13.00 6.72
CA ALA A 162 -6.27 12.59 6.14
C ALA A 162 -5.11 12.85 7.09
N ILE A 163 -5.03 14.06 7.69
CA ILE A 163 -3.98 14.43 8.64
C ILE A 163 -4.04 13.55 9.89
N VAL A 164 -5.22 13.29 10.44
CA VAL A 164 -5.39 12.43 11.62
C VAL A 164 -4.91 11.00 11.33
N LEU A 165 -5.32 10.41 10.21
CA LEU A 165 -4.90 9.06 9.82
C LEU A 165 -3.39 8.99 9.57
N ASP A 166 -2.81 9.98 8.90
CA ASP A 166 -1.37 10.09 8.68
C ASP A 166 -0.60 10.14 10.01
N ARG A 167 -1.04 10.98 10.96
CA ARG A 167 -0.41 11.08 12.28
C ARG A 167 -0.49 9.80 13.09
N ILE A 168 -1.62 9.10 13.05
CA ILE A 168 -1.78 7.81 13.72
C ILE A 168 -0.80 6.79 13.13
N THR A 169 -0.76 6.67 11.81
CA THR A 169 0.10 5.72 11.10
C THR A 169 1.59 5.99 11.36
N GLN A 170 2.01 7.26 11.27
CA GLN A 170 3.39 7.66 11.57
C GLN A 170 3.75 7.47 13.04
N GLY A 171 2.80 7.73 13.96
CA GLY A 171 3.00 7.49 15.38
C GLY A 171 3.26 6.03 15.71
N MET A 172 2.54 5.12 15.07
CA MET A 172 2.77 3.67 15.18
C MET A 172 4.14 3.25 14.62
N ALA A 173 4.56 3.85 13.50
CA ALA A 173 5.85 3.59 12.89
C ALA A 173 7.02 3.99 13.81
N ARG A 174 6.95 5.17 14.42
CA ARG A 174 8.01 5.70 15.30
C ARG A 174 8.14 4.93 16.62
N LYS A 175 7.03 4.45 17.18
CA LYS A 175 7.06 3.70 18.44
C LYS A 175 7.82 2.37 18.29
N LYS A 176 7.64 1.69 17.18
CA LYS A 176 8.27 0.40 16.89
C LYS A 176 9.75 0.50 16.47
N GLN A 177 10.23 1.69 16.17
CA GLN A 177 11.63 1.95 15.82
C GLN A 177 12.48 2.25 17.07
N LYS A 178 11.84 2.49 18.23
CA LYS A 178 12.51 2.78 19.51
C LYS A 178 12.62 1.56 20.45
N GLU A 179 11.94 0.47 20.12
CA GLU A 179 12.05 -0.85 20.78
C GLU A 179 13.03 -1.76 20.02
#